data_781c1b451d1a51c774d9bcfdd44a1b88
#
_entry.id   781c1b451d1a51c774d9bcfdd44a1b88
#
_cell.length_a   1.000
_cell.length_b   1.000
_cell.length_c   1.000
_cell.angle_alpha   90.00
_cell.angle_beta   90.00
_cell.angle_gamma   90.00
#
_symmetry.space_group_name_H-M   'P 1'
#
loop_
_entity.id
_entity.type
_entity.pdbx_description
1 polymer ?
#
loop_
_entity_poly.entity_id
_entity_poly.type
_entity_poly.pdbx_seq_one_letter_code
_entity_poly.pdbx_strand_id
1 'polypeptide(L)'
;MSGVLAMILAGGEGTRLMPLTHSRTKPAVPFGGSYRLIDFVLNNFVNSGIIKIYVITQYKSQSLMMHLKKGWQVSGLSGAFIDTIPAQMRVSKEWYQGTADAIYQNLTFIKEQYPDEVCVFGSDHIYKMDVRQMLAYHHDKDASLTVAAIKMKSEECAKKFGVIEVDGDGRMIGFEEKPEHPKEIPGEPGYSLVSMGNYVFKSDVLCNELEIDHEKENSSHDFGKDIIPKLFPTGKVFVYDFSSIEIEGELDFAYWRDVGSIDSYWEAHMDLLGKNPKFKLQNPKWPLHTFYPPLPPANFTDTDDNESTVSSSLISAGCSIYGATINHSVLGFRVFANDGAQIDGSVLIGDNIIGKGAKLRNVILDRYVEVAPNFTLGYDKQKDDELLNDPKNKLIVRSANGIIVVPQHARLGF
;
A
#
# COMPACT_ATOMS: atom_id res chain seq x y z
N MET A 1 -20.54 0.43 15.64
CA MET A 1 -20.53 -0.74 14.75
C MET A 1 -19.94 -1.94 15.50
N SER A 2 -20.75 -2.54 16.36
CA SER A 2 -20.28 -3.66 17.21
C SER A 2 -20.19 -5.00 16.49
N GLY A 3 -20.86 -5.14 15.34
CA GLY A 3 -20.95 -6.39 14.58
C GLY A 3 -19.96 -6.54 13.42
N VAL A 4 -19.00 -5.62 13.23
CA VAL A 4 -18.06 -5.66 12.10
C VAL A 4 -16.65 -6.01 12.57
N LEU A 5 -16.03 -6.97 11.89
CA LEU A 5 -14.63 -7.37 12.08
C LEU A 5 -13.82 -7.11 10.81
N ALA A 6 -12.65 -6.51 10.92
CA ALA A 6 -11.73 -6.35 9.81
C ALA A 6 -10.61 -7.40 9.86
N MET A 7 -10.36 -8.06 8.73
CA MET A 7 -9.27 -9.00 8.49
C MET A 7 -8.39 -8.43 7.37
N ILE A 8 -7.20 -7.93 7.72
CA ILE A 8 -6.30 -7.28 6.78
C ILE A 8 -5.23 -8.26 6.33
N LEU A 9 -5.17 -8.52 5.03
CA LEU A 9 -4.19 -9.41 4.40
C LEU A 9 -2.86 -8.69 4.20
N ALA A 10 -1.84 -9.06 4.94
CA ALA A 10 -0.51 -8.44 4.95
C ALA A 10 0.64 -9.44 4.74
N GLY A 11 0.39 -10.56 4.04
CA GLY A 11 1.28 -11.71 3.95
C GLY A 11 2.08 -11.88 2.66
N GLY A 12 1.87 -11.07 1.63
CA GLY A 12 2.51 -11.26 0.32
C GLY A 12 4.02 -11.00 0.30
N GLU A 13 4.78 -11.74 -0.52
CA GLU A 13 6.24 -11.58 -0.68
C GLU A 13 6.67 -10.22 -1.22
N GLY A 14 5.86 -9.60 -2.08
CA GLY A 14 6.14 -8.29 -2.66
C GLY A 14 7.35 -8.26 -3.60
N THR A 15 7.62 -9.33 -4.32
CA THR A 15 8.81 -9.50 -5.20
C THR A 15 8.98 -8.40 -6.24
N ARG A 16 7.87 -7.86 -6.75
CA ARG A 16 7.86 -6.77 -7.76
C ARG A 16 8.38 -5.42 -7.23
N LEU A 17 8.47 -5.25 -5.90
CA LEU A 17 9.05 -4.08 -5.24
C LEU A 17 10.49 -4.28 -4.77
N MET A 18 11.13 -5.40 -5.12
CA MET A 18 12.56 -5.56 -4.83
C MET A 18 13.36 -4.39 -5.41
N PRO A 19 14.35 -3.86 -4.66
CA PRO A 19 14.91 -4.36 -3.41
C PRO A 19 14.23 -3.85 -2.13
N LEU A 20 13.21 -2.98 -2.20
CA LEU A 20 12.54 -2.38 -1.03
C LEU A 20 11.91 -3.44 -0.10
N THR A 21 11.53 -4.60 -0.65
CA THR A 21 10.97 -5.74 0.09
C THR A 21 12.00 -6.81 0.43
N HIS A 22 13.29 -6.52 0.24
CA HIS A 22 14.34 -7.50 0.55
C HIS A 22 14.37 -7.89 2.04
N SER A 23 14.14 -6.94 2.94
CA SER A 23 14.20 -7.14 4.40
C SER A 23 12.85 -7.00 5.13
N ARG A 24 11.77 -6.67 4.42
CA ARG A 24 10.45 -6.39 4.99
C ARG A 24 9.33 -6.83 4.06
N THR A 25 8.14 -7.09 4.61
CA THR A 25 6.91 -7.30 3.82
C THR A 25 6.48 -6.01 3.11
N LYS A 26 5.75 -6.12 1.98
CA LYS A 26 5.27 -4.97 1.21
C LYS A 26 4.47 -3.96 2.06
N PRO A 27 3.51 -4.34 2.92
CA PRO A 27 2.78 -3.39 3.78
C PRO A 27 3.65 -2.58 4.74
N ALA A 28 4.87 -3.06 5.04
CA ALA A 28 5.83 -2.37 5.90
C ALA A 28 6.74 -1.40 5.15
N VAL A 29 6.66 -1.30 3.81
CA VAL A 29 7.44 -0.35 3.02
C VAL A 29 7.03 1.07 3.39
N PRO A 30 7.99 1.98 3.70
CA PRO A 30 7.69 3.38 4.01
C PRO A 30 7.08 4.11 2.81
N PHE A 31 6.19 5.07 3.08
CA PHE A 31 5.51 5.86 2.07
C PHE A 31 5.26 7.29 2.55
N GLY A 32 5.31 8.26 1.63
CA GLY A 32 4.96 9.66 1.92
C GLY A 32 5.81 10.31 3.03
N GLY A 33 7.05 9.84 3.19
CA GLY A 33 8.01 10.34 4.16
C GLY A 33 7.85 9.76 5.57
N SER A 34 6.63 9.72 6.10
CA SER A 34 6.39 9.36 7.51
C SER A 34 5.58 8.08 7.70
N TYR A 35 4.81 7.65 6.72
CA TYR A 35 3.88 6.53 6.79
C TYR A 35 4.51 5.21 6.32
N ARG A 36 3.74 4.13 6.46
CA ARG A 36 3.92 2.85 5.76
C ARG A 36 2.65 2.51 4.98
N LEU A 37 2.75 1.63 4.00
CA LEU A 37 1.59 1.26 3.17
C LEU A 37 0.41 0.76 3.99
N ILE A 38 0.65 -0.01 5.06
CA ILE A 38 -0.38 -0.53 5.96
C ILE A 38 -1.19 0.59 6.66
N ASP A 39 -0.59 1.76 6.89
CA ASP A 39 -1.25 2.83 7.63
C ASP A 39 -2.50 3.35 6.91
N PHE A 40 -2.55 3.29 5.57
CA PHE A 40 -3.69 3.78 4.79
C PHE A 40 -4.95 2.92 5.02
N VAL A 41 -4.84 1.60 4.93
CA VAL A 41 -5.99 0.72 5.19
C VAL A 41 -6.42 0.77 6.66
N LEU A 42 -5.48 0.86 7.60
CA LEU A 42 -5.81 0.99 9.03
C LEU A 42 -6.53 2.30 9.32
N ASN A 43 -6.10 3.42 8.73
CA ASN A 43 -6.78 4.70 8.88
C ASN A 43 -8.19 4.67 8.30
N ASN A 44 -8.42 3.98 7.19
CA ASN A 44 -9.75 3.82 6.61
C ASN A 44 -10.70 3.15 7.60
N PHE A 45 -10.27 2.06 8.26
CA PHE A 45 -11.08 1.39 9.28
C PHE A 45 -11.27 2.23 10.54
N VAL A 46 -10.21 2.76 11.11
CA VAL A 46 -10.27 3.53 12.36
C VAL A 46 -11.10 4.81 12.19
N ASN A 47 -10.93 5.55 11.10
CA ASN A 47 -11.72 6.73 10.78
C ASN A 47 -13.21 6.38 10.51
N SER A 48 -13.49 5.17 10.04
CA SER A 48 -14.85 4.64 9.90
C SER A 48 -15.44 4.11 11.23
N GLY A 49 -14.70 4.17 12.34
CA GLY A 49 -15.14 3.66 13.64
C GLY A 49 -15.12 2.13 13.76
N ILE A 50 -14.44 1.43 12.85
CA ILE A 50 -14.23 -0.01 12.89
C ILE A 50 -12.86 -0.26 13.54
N ILE A 51 -12.89 -0.71 14.79
CA ILE A 51 -11.72 -0.79 15.68
C ILE A 51 -11.44 -2.21 16.19
N LYS A 52 -12.07 -3.23 15.61
CA LYS A 52 -11.74 -4.63 15.78
C LYS A 52 -11.02 -5.11 14.52
N ILE A 53 -9.71 -5.17 14.55
CA ILE A 53 -8.89 -5.37 13.36
C ILE A 53 -7.83 -6.43 13.62
N TYR A 54 -7.83 -7.49 12.83
CA TYR A 54 -6.72 -8.44 12.73
C TYR A 54 -5.91 -8.19 11.48
N VAL A 55 -4.58 -8.15 11.63
CA VAL A 55 -3.62 -8.03 10.53
C VAL A 55 -2.91 -9.38 10.37
N ILE A 56 -3.23 -10.10 9.30
CA ILE A 56 -2.69 -11.42 9.01
C ILE A 56 -1.36 -11.28 8.30
N THR A 57 -0.29 -11.82 8.89
CA THR A 57 1.08 -11.67 8.38
C THR A 57 1.73 -13.02 8.10
N GLN A 58 2.63 -13.07 7.13
CA GLN A 58 3.38 -14.29 6.79
C GLN A 58 4.87 -13.98 6.58
N TYR A 59 5.26 -13.42 5.44
CA TYR A 59 6.65 -13.18 5.09
C TYR A 59 7.21 -11.93 5.78
N LYS A 60 8.45 -12.02 6.31
CA LYS A 60 9.26 -10.89 6.81
C LYS A 60 8.48 -9.88 7.66
N SER A 61 7.59 -10.39 8.52
CA SER A 61 6.58 -9.61 9.24
C SER A 61 7.12 -8.77 10.41
N GLN A 62 8.34 -9.04 10.90
CA GLN A 62 8.88 -8.42 12.10
C GLN A 62 8.83 -6.87 12.06
N SER A 63 9.25 -6.28 10.94
CA SER A 63 9.24 -4.81 10.78
C SER A 63 7.82 -4.24 10.80
N LEU A 64 6.83 -4.98 10.25
CA LEU A 64 5.42 -4.61 10.29
C LEU A 64 4.87 -4.69 11.71
N MET A 65 5.08 -5.81 12.40
CA MET A 65 4.63 -6.03 13.77
C MET A 65 5.19 -4.97 14.74
N MET A 66 6.46 -4.61 14.59
CA MET A 66 7.08 -3.53 15.37
C MET A 66 6.45 -2.17 15.11
N HIS A 67 6.07 -1.87 13.86
CA HIS A 67 5.39 -0.63 13.50
C HIS A 67 3.99 -0.58 14.14
N LEU A 68 3.22 -1.63 14.01
CA LEU A 68 1.87 -1.74 14.60
C LEU A 68 1.92 -1.62 16.12
N LYS A 69 2.83 -2.35 16.76
CA LYS A 69 3.01 -2.29 18.21
C LYS A 69 3.37 -0.88 18.73
N LYS A 70 4.10 -0.08 17.95
CA LYS A 70 4.51 1.27 18.36
C LYS A 70 3.48 2.34 18.04
N GLY A 71 2.77 2.22 16.94
CA GLY A 71 1.91 3.27 16.42
C GLY A 71 0.41 3.01 16.56
N TRP A 72 -0.02 1.76 16.61
CA TRP A 72 -1.42 1.39 16.50
C TRP A 72 -2.00 0.75 17.78
N GLN A 73 -1.67 1.34 18.92
CA GLN A 73 -2.22 0.91 20.21
C GLN A 73 -3.60 1.52 20.43
N VAL A 74 -4.63 0.70 20.56
CA VAL A 74 -5.98 1.11 20.93
C VAL A 74 -6.31 0.68 22.36
N SER A 75 -7.23 1.38 23.03
CA SER A 75 -7.62 1.04 24.40
C SER A 75 -8.46 -0.24 24.41
N GLY A 76 -7.97 -1.29 25.05
CA GLY A 76 -8.69 -2.55 25.22
C GLY A 76 -9.95 -2.44 26.09
N LEU A 77 -10.14 -1.34 26.83
CA LEU A 77 -11.34 -1.12 27.66
C LEU A 77 -12.64 -1.01 26.86
N SER A 78 -12.54 -0.62 25.58
CA SER A 78 -13.69 -0.52 24.66
C SER A 78 -13.95 -1.82 23.89
N GLY A 79 -13.19 -2.89 24.12
CA GLY A 79 -13.19 -4.08 23.28
C GLY A 79 -12.54 -3.87 21.90
N ALA A 80 -11.85 -2.73 21.73
CA ALA A 80 -11.09 -2.40 20.53
C ALA A 80 -9.75 -3.12 20.53
N PHE A 81 -9.30 -3.55 19.36
CA PHE A 81 -7.96 -4.11 19.18
C PHE A 81 -7.49 -3.91 17.74
N ILE A 82 -6.18 -3.77 17.56
CA ILE A 82 -5.47 -3.90 16.28
C ILE A 82 -4.35 -4.88 16.53
N ASP A 83 -4.61 -6.15 16.25
CA ASP A 83 -3.70 -7.23 16.57
C ASP A 83 -3.13 -7.91 15.33
N THR A 84 -1.88 -8.35 15.42
CA THR A 84 -1.23 -9.11 14.35
C THR A 84 -1.40 -10.61 14.59
N ILE A 85 -1.81 -11.31 13.54
CA ILE A 85 -1.81 -12.77 13.50
C ILE A 85 -0.69 -13.23 12.57
N PRO A 86 0.45 -13.66 13.11
CA PRO A 86 1.49 -14.28 12.30
C PRO A 86 1.01 -15.65 11.81
N ALA A 87 1.45 -16.07 10.63
CA ALA A 87 1.15 -17.41 10.12
C ALA A 87 1.61 -18.47 11.13
N GLN A 88 0.72 -19.38 11.46
CA GLN A 88 0.92 -20.46 12.43
C GLN A 88 0.45 -21.77 11.82
N MET A 89 1.17 -22.85 12.04
CA MET A 89 0.77 -24.20 11.61
C MET A 89 -0.30 -24.77 12.56
N ARG A 90 -1.49 -24.12 12.62
CA ARG A 90 -2.58 -24.51 13.52
C ARG A 90 -3.50 -25.57 12.91
N VAL A 91 -3.78 -25.44 11.64
CA VAL A 91 -4.73 -26.31 10.89
C VAL A 91 -3.99 -27.29 9.99
N SER A 92 -2.90 -26.85 9.38
CA SER A 92 -2.04 -27.68 8.53
C SER A 92 -0.56 -27.50 8.88
N LYS A 93 0.33 -28.31 8.29
CA LYS A 93 1.78 -28.14 8.38
C LYS A 93 2.32 -27.18 7.33
N GLU A 94 1.46 -26.54 6.57
CA GLU A 94 1.81 -25.66 5.46
C GLU A 94 1.52 -24.20 5.81
N TRP A 95 2.28 -23.30 5.20
CA TRP A 95 2.02 -21.87 5.21
C TRP A 95 0.76 -21.55 4.40
N TYR A 96 0.22 -20.33 4.52
CA TYR A 96 -0.93 -19.92 3.72
C TYR A 96 -0.68 -20.11 2.22
N GLN A 97 -1.53 -20.91 1.59
CA GLN A 97 -1.42 -21.25 0.18
C GLN A 97 -2.05 -20.20 -0.74
N GLY A 98 -3.01 -19.43 -0.20
CA GLY A 98 -3.71 -18.38 -0.92
C GLY A 98 -4.33 -17.37 0.03
N THR A 99 -4.98 -16.36 -0.53
CA THR A 99 -5.63 -15.29 0.24
C THR A 99 -6.83 -15.80 1.03
N ALA A 100 -7.59 -16.76 0.50
CA ALA A 100 -8.71 -17.39 1.17
C ALA A 100 -8.24 -18.35 2.26
N ASP A 101 -7.17 -19.12 2.02
CA ASP A 101 -6.56 -19.99 3.03
C ASP A 101 -6.02 -19.20 4.22
N ALA A 102 -5.47 -18.01 4.00
CA ALA A 102 -5.03 -17.13 5.08
C ALA A 102 -6.18 -16.75 6.04
N ILE A 103 -7.39 -16.56 5.53
CA ILE A 103 -8.58 -16.33 6.38
C ILE A 103 -9.07 -17.64 6.98
N TYR A 104 -9.11 -18.72 6.20
CA TYR A 104 -9.57 -20.04 6.65
C TYR A 104 -8.78 -20.54 7.88
N GLN A 105 -7.45 -20.51 7.83
CA GLN A 105 -6.61 -20.94 8.95
C GLN A 105 -6.80 -20.08 10.22
N ASN A 106 -7.48 -18.93 10.09
CA ASN A 106 -7.77 -18.00 11.17
C ASN A 106 -9.27 -17.87 11.51
N LEU A 107 -10.13 -18.77 11.02
CA LEU A 107 -11.58 -18.76 11.26
C LEU A 107 -11.95 -18.76 12.76
N THR A 108 -11.11 -19.35 13.63
CA THR A 108 -11.33 -19.36 15.07
C THR A 108 -11.43 -17.92 15.62
N PHE A 109 -10.57 -17.00 15.16
CA PHE A 109 -10.61 -15.60 15.57
C PHE A 109 -11.87 -14.88 15.10
N ILE A 110 -12.41 -15.23 13.92
CA ILE A 110 -13.69 -14.70 13.45
C ILE A 110 -14.82 -15.23 14.31
N LYS A 111 -14.85 -16.56 14.54
CA LYS A 111 -15.90 -17.21 15.36
C LYS A 111 -15.92 -16.71 16.80
N GLU A 112 -14.75 -16.40 17.41
CA GLU A 112 -14.65 -15.84 18.76
C GLU A 112 -15.21 -14.41 18.89
N GLN A 113 -15.20 -13.62 17.82
CA GLN A 113 -15.70 -12.25 17.83
C GLN A 113 -17.20 -12.14 17.49
N TYR A 114 -17.81 -13.20 16.96
CA TYR A 114 -19.22 -13.25 16.55
C TYR A 114 -19.67 -12.03 15.73
N PRO A 115 -18.94 -11.66 14.65
CA PRO A 115 -19.32 -10.52 13.83
C PRO A 115 -20.52 -10.86 12.93
N ASP A 116 -21.33 -9.85 12.60
CA ASP A 116 -22.36 -9.94 11.57
C ASP A 116 -21.70 -9.89 10.18
N GLU A 117 -20.72 -8.99 10.01
CA GLU A 117 -19.96 -8.82 8.78
C GLU A 117 -18.45 -8.92 9.02
N VAL A 118 -17.76 -9.45 8.01
CA VAL A 118 -16.30 -9.49 7.96
C VAL A 118 -15.79 -8.71 6.75
N CYS A 119 -15.00 -7.68 7.00
CA CYS A 119 -14.28 -6.95 5.97
C CYS A 119 -12.93 -7.62 5.73
N VAL A 120 -12.67 -8.11 4.51
CA VAL A 120 -11.38 -8.68 4.10
C VAL A 120 -10.71 -7.74 3.10
N PHE A 121 -9.68 -7.03 3.55
CA PHE A 121 -9.02 -5.98 2.75
C PHE A 121 -7.54 -6.28 2.53
N GLY A 122 -7.04 -5.89 1.36
CA GLY A 122 -5.61 -5.81 1.08
C GLY A 122 -4.93 -4.68 1.86
N SER A 123 -3.61 -4.76 2.04
CA SER A 123 -2.83 -3.82 2.87
C SER A 123 -1.79 -3.02 2.10
N ASP A 124 -1.85 -3.01 0.78
CA ASP A 124 -0.77 -2.57 -0.09
C ASP A 124 -1.20 -1.52 -1.13
N HIS A 125 -2.35 -0.88 -0.89
CA HIS A 125 -2.89 0.18 -1.74
C HIS A 125 -2.91 1.53 -1.01
N ILE A 126 -2.79 2.62 -1.79
CA ILE A 126 -2.92 3.99 -1.31
C ILE A 126 -4.28 4.54 -1.69
N TYR A 127 -5.13 4.80 -0.70
CA TYR A 127 -6.48 5.33 -0.89
C TYR A 127 -7.08 5.82 0.44
N LYS A 128 -8.13 6.62 0.35
CA LYS A 128 -9.01 6.96 1.48
C LYS A 128 -10.37 6.38 1.23
N MET A 129 -10.93 5.73 2.23
CA MET A 129 -12.25 5.09 2.13
C MET A 129 -12.99 5.15 3.45
N ASP A 130 -14.19 5.71 3.43
CA ASP A 130 -15.14 5.54 4.52
C ASP A 130 -15.86 4.19 4.32
N VAL A 131 -15.40 3.19 5.06
CA VAL A 131 -15.89 1.81 4.97
C VAL A 131 -17.37 1.72 5.34
N ARG A 132 -17.92 2.70 6.11
CA ARG A 132 -19.36 2.76 6.44
C ARG A 132 -20.24 2.86 5.21
N GLN A 133 -19.79 3.56 4.17
CA GLN A 133 -20.54 3.70 2.91
C GLN A 133 -20.66 2.37 2.18
N MET A 134 -19.58 1.59 2.12
CA MET A 134 -19.61 0.24 1.55
C MET A 134 -20.46 -0.73 2.39
N LEU A 135 -20.43 -0.63 3.73
CA LEU A 135 -21.28 -1.42 4.62
C LEU A 135 -22.75 -1.06 4.46
N ALA A 136 -23.09 0.23 4.38
CA ALA A 136 -24.47 0.67 4.11
C ALA A 136 -24.99 0.11 2.79
N TYR A 137 -24.18 0.18 1.72
CA TYR A 137 -24.52 -0.42 0.44
C TYR A 137 -24.71 -1.95 0.53
N HIS A 138 -23.84 -2.63 1.28
CA HIS A 138 -23.94 -4.08 1.53
C HIS A 138 -25.28 -4.46 2.18
N HIS A 139 -25.70 -3.68 3.19
CA HIS A 139 -26.99 -3.87 3.86
C HIS A 139 -28.19 -3.56 2.94
N ASP A 140 -28.14 -2.43 2.23
CA ASP A 140 -29.23 -2.00 1.32
C ASP A 140 -29.49 -3.02 0.21
N LYS A 141 -28.46 -3.71 -0.27
CA LYS A 141 -28.56 -4.77 -1.27
C LYS A 141 -28.86 -6.15 -0.68
N ASP A 142 -28.94 -6.30 0.64
CA ASP A 142 -28.98 -7.61 1.32
C ASP A 142 -27.93 -8.58 0.74
N ALA A 143 -26.72 -8.06 0.52
CA ALA A 143 -25.66 -8.78 -0.16
C ALA A 143 -25.07 -9.89 0.73
N SER A 144 -24.68 -11.01 0.15
CA SER A 144 -23.83 -12.01 0.80
C SER A 144 -22.35 -11.63 0.73
N LEU A 145 -21.98 -10.96 -0.37
CA LEU A 145 -20.66 -10.41 -0.62
C LEU A 145 -20.81 -9.07 -1.36
N THR A 146 -20.08 -8.06 -0.91
CA THR A 146 -19.87 -6.83 -1.65
C THR A 146 -18.38 -6.69 -1.99
N VAL A 147 -18.08 -6.40 -3.24
CA VAL A 147 -16.73 -6.18 -3.76
C VAL A 147 -16.56 -4.70 -4.08
N ALA A 148 -15.55 -4.04 -3.52
CA ALA A 148 -15.22 -2.70 -3.96
C ALA A 148 -14.51 -2.74 -5.32
N ALA A 149 -14.93 -1.89 -6.24
CA ALA A 149 -14.36 -1.81 -7.57
C ALA A 149 -14.14 -0.35 -7.99
N ILE A 150 -13.19 -0.17 -8.89
CA ILE A 150 -12.87 1.13 -9.48
C ILE A 150 -12.76 1.01 -11.00
N LYS A 151 -13.15 2.07 -11.69
CA LYS A 151 -13.01 2.20 -13.13
C LYS A 151 -11.59 2.59 -13.51
N MET A 152 -10.96 1.83 -14.40
CA MET A 152 -9.61 2.07 -14.91
C MET A 152 -9.54 1.85 -16.41
N LYS A 153 -8.49 2.38 -17.05
CA LYS A 153 -8.22 2.08 -18.46
C LYS A 153 -7.93 0.60 -18.66
N SER A 154 -8.54 -0.02 -19.65
CA SER A 154 -8.44 -1.47 -19.90
C SER A 154 -6.99 -1.93 -20.12
N GLU A 155 -6.19 -1.14 -20.83
CA GLU A 155 -4.76 -1.41 -21.07
C GLU A 155 -3.91 -1.44 -19.77
N GLU A 156 -4.30 -0.64 -18.76
CA GLU A 156 -3.63 -0.58 -17.45
C GLU A 156 -4.02 -1.76 -16.56
N CYS A 157 -5.17 -2.39 -16.82
CA CYS A 157 -5.74 -3.48 -16.02
C CYS A 157 -5.22 -4.86 -16.42
N ALA A 158 -4.82 -5.04 -17.69
CA ALA A 158 -4.43 -6.32 -18.26
C ALA A 158 -3.36 -7.04 -17.42
N LYS A 159 -3.60 -8.32 -17.11
CA LYS A 159 -2.71 -9.21 -16.32
C LYS A 159 -2.43 -8.74 -14.88
N LYS A 160 -3.12 -7.68 -14.40
CA LYS A 160 -2.85 -7.09 -13.08
C LYS A 160 -3.97 -7.29 -12.08
N PHE A 161 -5.23 -7.09 -12.49
CA PHE A 161 -6.39 -7.02 -11.61
C PHE A 161 -7.51 -7.97 -12.05
N GLY A 162 -8.35 -8.36 -11.10
CA GLY A 162 -9.62 -9.01 -11.41
C GLY A 162 -10.59 -8.03 -12.07
N VAL A 163 -11.15 -8.39 -13.21
CA VAL A 163 -12.09 -7.59 -13.99
C VAL A 163 -13.50 -8.05 -13.72
N ILE A 164 -14.39 -7.10 -13.49
CA ILE A 164 -15.77 -7.32 -13.04
C ILE A 164 -16.76 -6.88 -14.11
N GLU A 165 -17.84 -7.63 -14.26
CA GLU A 165 -19.01 -7.25 -15.03
C GLU A 165 -20.22 -7.11 -14.08
N VAL A 166 -21.00 -6.06 -14.26
CA VAL A 166 -22.19 -5.77 -13.45
C VAL A 166 -23.42 -5.56 -14.31
N ASP A 167 -24.60 -5.86 -13.76
CA ASP A 167 -25.87 -5.45 -14.32
C ASP A 167 -26.26 -4.02 -13.90
N GLY A 168 -27.45 -3.57 -14.34
CA GLY A 168 -27.95 -2.23 -14.04
C GLY A 168 -28.21 -1.95 -12.55
N ASP A 169 -28.28 -2.97 -11.70
CA ASP A 169 -28.49 -2.87 -10.26
C ASP A 169 -27.18 -2.96 -9.44
N GLY A 170 -26.03 -3.07 -10.12
CA GLY A 170 -24.72 -3.25 -9.50
C GLY A 170 -24.45 -4.68 -9.03
N ARG A 171 -25.26 -5.66 -9.47
CA ARG A 171 -25.05 -7.08 -9.19
C ARG A 171 -23.92 -7.61 -10.07
N MET A 172 -23.01 -8.38 -9.52
CA MET A 172 -21.94 -9.03 -10.29
C MET A 172 -22.53 -10.12 -11.18
N ILE A 173 -22.27 -10.04 -12.48
CA ILE A 173 -22.68 -11.01 -13.50
C ILE A 173 -21.50 -11.71 -14.18
N GLY A 174 -20.27 -11.21 -13.96
CA GLY A 174 -19.04 -11.81 -14.46
C GLY A 174 -17.83 -11.38 -13.66
N PHE A 175 -16.84 -12.28 -13.58
CA PHE A 175 -15.54 -12.00 -12.95
C PHE A 175 -14.44 -12.81 -13.65
N GLU A 176 -13.34 -12.14 -13.98
CA GLU A 176 -12.17 -12.77 -14.57
C GLU A 176 -10.89 -12.27 -13.88
N GLU A 177 -10.12 -13.20 -13.28
CA GLU A 177 -8.89 -12.86 -12.56
C GLU A 177 -7.72 -12.65 -13.51
N LYS A 178 -7.22 -11.41 -13.57
CA LYS A 178 -6.06 -10.99 -14.36
C LYS A 178 -6.12 -11.37 -15.85
N PRO A 179 -7.20 -11.03 -16.56
CA PRO A 179 -7.35 -11.37 -17.96
C PRO A 179 -6.27 -10.72 -18.83
N GLU A 180 -5.94 -11.37 -19.94
CA GLU A 180 -5.06 -10.78 -20.96
C GLU A 180 -5.75 -9.66 -21.71
N HIS A 181 -7.04 -9.83 -21.97
CA HIS A 181 -7.92 -8.86 -22.65
C HIS A 181 -9.07 -8.49 -21.71
N PRO A 182 -8.92 -7.44 -20.87
CA PRO A 182 -9.96 -7.03 -19.93
C PRO A 182 -11.25 -6.65 -20.65
N LYS A 183 -12.38 -7.15 -20.15
CA LYS A 183 -13.68 -6.72 -20.66
C LYS A 183 -13.93 -5.25 -20.31
N GLU A 184 -14.41 -4.51 -21.30
CA GLU A 184 -14.74 -3.10 -21.15
C GLU A 184 -16.15 -2.92 -20.57
N ILE A 185 -16.36 -1.79 -19.91
CA ILE A 185 -17.66 -1.39 -19.37
C ILE A 185 -18.59 -1.09 -20.55
N PRO A 186 -19.80 -1.68 -20.63
CA PRO A 186 -20.76 -1.37 -21.68
C PRO A 186 -21.06 0.13 -21.78
N GLY A 187 -20.83 0.69 -22.98
CA GLY A 187 -20.99 2.14 -23.24
C GLY A 187 -19.80 3.01 -22.89
N GLU A 188 -18.72 2.44 -22.34
CA GLU A 188 -17.49 3.16 -21.99
C GLU A 188 -16.23 2.50 -22.59
N PRO A 189 -16.02 2.59 -23.90
CA PRO A 189 -14.91 1.93 -24.57
C PRO A 189 -13.55 2.40 -24.02
N GLY A 190 -12.62 1.45 -23.86
CA GLY A 190 -11.30 1.67 -23.30
C GLY A 190 -11.24 1.64 -21.76
N TYR A 191 -12.36 1.40 -21.06
CA TYR A 191 -12.40 1.33 -19.61
C TYR A 191 -12.96 -0.01 -19.11
N SER A 192 -12.38 -0.53 -18.04
CA SER A 192 -12.80 -1.74 -17.34
C SER A 192 -13.09 -1.43 -15.86
N LEU A 193 -13.99 -2.21 -15.26
CA LEU A 193 -14.26 -2.17 -13.83
C LEU A 193 -13.39 -3.22 -13.15
N VAL A 194 -12.53 -2.81 -12.22
CA VAL A 194 -11.56 -3.70 -11.59
C VAL A 194 -11.78 -3.83 -10.10
N SER A 195 -11.59 -5.04 -9.59
CA SER A 195 -11.62 -5.32 -8.16
C SER A 195 -10.45 -4.62 -7.44
N MET A 196 -10.76 -3.95 -6.35
CA MET A 196 -9.77 -3.35 -5.46
C MET A 196 -9.18 -4.36 -4.45
N GLY A 197 -9.68 -5.60 -4.42
CA GLY A 197 -9.28 -6.57 -3.41
C GLY A 197 -9.83 -6.27 -2.01
N ASN A 198 -10.91 -5.52 -1.94
CA ASN A 198 -11.59 -5.13 -0.71
C ASN A 198 -13.00 -5.73 -0.71
N TYR A 199 -13.30 -6.54 0.29
CA TYR A 199 -14.51 -7.36 0.36
C TYR A 199 -15.25 -7.13 1.67
N VAL A 200 -16.58 -7.08 1.63
CA VAL A 200 -17.47 -7.18 2.80
C VAL A 200 -18.31 -8.43 2.64
N PHE A 201 -18.22 -9.35 3.56
CA PHE A 201 -18.97 -10.60 3.60
C PHE A 201 -19.94 -10.62 4.76
N LYS A 202 -21.11 -11.26 4.59
CA LYS A 202 -21.83 -11.83 5.72
C LYS A 202 -20.95 -12.90 6.37
N SER A 203 -20.84 -12.88 7.69
CA SER A 203 -19.89 -13.74 8.43
C SER A 203 -20.14 -15.24 8.21
N ASP A 204 -21.41 -15.66 8.21
CA ASP A 204 -21.84 -17.05 7.97
C ASP A 204 -21.48 -17.52 6.56
N VAL A 205 -21.70 -16.67 5.55
CA VAL A 205 -21.35 -16.97 4.15
C VAL A 205 -19.84 -17.13 4.00
N LEU A 206 -19.06 -16.22 4.56
CA LEU A 206 -17.59 -16.31 4.50
C LEU A 206 -17.09 -17.62 5.12
N CYS A 207 -17.51 -17.92 6.35
CA CYS A 207 -17.07 -19.11 7.06
C CYS A 207 -17.42 -20.39 6.28
N ASN A 208 -18.67 -20.50 5.80
CA ASN A 208 -19.13 -21.65 5.03
C ASN A 208 -18.34 -21.83 3.72
N GLU A 209 -18.14 -20.75 2.96
CA GLU A 209 -17.44 -20.84 1.67
C GLU A 209 -15.96 -21.20 1.84
N LEU A 210 -15.32 -20.71 2.88
CA LEU A 210 -13.93 -21.06 3.18
C LEU A 210 -13.78 -22.51 3.65
N GLU A 211 -14.70 -23.03 4.47
CA GLU A 211 -14.73 -24.44 4.86
C GLU A 211 -14.92 -25.35 3.64
N ILE A 212 -15.86 -25.01 2.74
CA ILE A 212 -16.09 -25.78 1.49
C ILE A 212 -14.87 -25.71 0.55
N ASP A 213 -14.21 -24.55 0.46
CA ASP A 213 -13.06 -24.38 -0.43
C ASP A 213 -11.83 -25.14 0.07
N HIS A 214 -11.62 -25.20 1.38
CA HIS A 214 -10.52 -25.93 1.99
C HIS A 214 -10.53 -27.42 1.65
N GLU A 215 -11.72 -28.04 1.54
CA GLU A 215 -11.87 -29.46 1.20
C GLU A 215 -11.55 -29.79 -0.28
N LYS A 216 -11.30 -28.77 -1.12
CA LYS A 216 -11.02 -28.99 -2.55
C LYS A 216 -9.52 -29.14 -2.82
N GLU A 217 -9.12 -30.31 -3.29
CA GLU A 217 -7.73 -30.60 -3.66
C GLU A 217 -7.17 -29.71 -4.80
N ASN A 218 -8.04 -29.24 -5.71
CA ASN A 218 -7.67 -28.46 -6.89
C ASN A 218 -7.90 -26.94 -6.73
N SER A 219 -8.17 -26.46 -5.53
CA SER A 219 -8.28 -25.02 -5.25
C SER A 219 -6.92 -24.38 -5.10
N SER A 220 -6.78 -23.14 -5.56
CA SER A 220 -5.64 -22.28 -5.22
C SER A 220 -5.87 -21.50 -3.92
N HIS A 221 -7.04 -21.70 -3.30
CA HIS A 221 -7.47 -21.04 -2.08
C HIS A 221 -7.36 -19.51 -2.14
N ASP A 222 -7.77 -18.94 -3.26
CA ASP A 222 -7.69 -17.51 -3.55
C ASP A 222 -9.09 -16.90 -3.71
N PHE A 223 -9.33 -15.71 -3.14
CA PHE A 223 -10.64 -15.06 -3.24
C PHE A 223 -11.05 -14.81 -4.70
N GLY A 224 -10.13 -14.30 -5.52
CA GLY A 224 -10.41 -13.97 -6.92
C GLY A 224 -10.61 -15.18 -7.80
N LYS A 225 -9.86 -16.27 -7.56
CA LYS A 225 -9.91 -17.46 -8.42
C LYS A 225 -10.96 -18.47 -7.99
N ASP A 226 -11.19 -18.63 -6.69
CA ASP A 226 -11.94 -19.76 -6.16
C ASP A 226 -13.24 -19.37 -5.45
N ILE A 227 -13.24 -18.28 -4.67
CA ILE A 227 -14.39 -17.87 -3.85
C ILE A 227 -15.37 -16.99 -4.62
N ILE A 228 -14.91 -15.89 -5.22
CA ILE A 228 -15.78 -14.95 -5.94
C ILE A 228 -16.48 -15.62 -7.15
N PRO A 229 -15.75 -16.37 -8.02
CA PRO A 229 -16.36 -17.05 -9.15
C PRO A 229 -17.45 -18.06 -8.77
N LYS A 230 -17.35 -18.66 -7.58
CA LYS A 230 -18.37 -19.57 -7.04
C LYS A 230 -19.58 -18.82 -6.49
N LEU A 231 -19.38 -17.64 -5.89
CA LEU A 231 -20.44 -16.91 -5.21
C LEU A 231 -21.28 -16.05 -6.16
N PHE A 232 -20.69 -15.36 -7.16
CA PHE A 232 -21.45 -14.40 -7.95
C PHE A 232 -22.67 -15.03 -8.70
N PRO A 233 -22.65 -16.30 -9.16
CA PRO A 233 -23.82 -16.90 -9.80
C PRO A 233 -25.03 -17.06 -8.86
N THR A 234 -24.84 -16.98 -7.53
CA THR A 234 -25.95 -17.05 -6.56
C THR A 234 -26.87 -15.82 -6.62
N GLY A 235 -26.44 -14.75 -7.30
CA GLY A 235 -27.16 -13.49 -7.44
C GLY A 235 -27.14 -12.59 -6.19
N LYS A 236 -26.32 -12.91 -5.18
CA LYS A 236 -26.18 -12.12 -3.94
C LYS A 236 -24.81 -11.46 -3.79
N VAL A 237 -24.06 -11.35 -4.90
CA VAL A 237 -22.78 -10.62 -4.95
C VAL A 237 -23.01 -9.30 -5.66
N PHE A 238 -22.66 -8.19 -4.99
CA PHE A 238 -22.82 -6.83 -5.49
C PHE A 238 -21.49 -6.09 -5.53
N VAL A 239 -21.42 -5.07 -6.37
CA VAL A 239 -20.21 -4.28 -6.59
C VAL A 239 -20.43 -2.86 -6.10
N TYR A 240 -19.63 -2.44 -5.14
CA TYR A 240 -19.58 -1.06 -4.66
C TYR A 240 -18.65 -0.25 -5.55
N ASP A 241 -19.19 0.75 -6.23
CA ASP A 241 -18.37 1.67 -7.04
C ASP A 241 -17.61 2.62 -6.13
N PHE A 242 -16.29 2.42 -6.04
CA PHE A 242 -15.41 3.27 -5.22
C PHE A 242 -15.36 4.71 -5.73
N SER A 243 -15.70 4.98 -6.98
CA SER A 243 -15.74 6.36 -7.49
C SER A 243 -16.83 7.22 -6.83
N SER A 244 -17.82 6.56 -6.20
CA SER A 244 -18.88 7.24 -5.43
C SER A 244 -18.51 7.59 -4.00
N ILE A 245 -17.28 7.25 -3.55
CA ILE A 245 -16.87 7.50 -2.17
C ILE A 245 -16.80 8.98 -1.83
N GLU A 246 -17.36 9.35 -0.70
CA GLU A 246 -17.28 10.70 -0.17
C GLU A 246 -16.42 10.70 1.09
N ILE A 247 -15.38 11.52 1.10
CA ILE A 247 -14.51 11.74 2.26
C ILE A 247 -14.66 13.19 2.72
N GLU A 248 -15.06 13.38 3.97
CA GLU A 248 -15.23 14.73 4.51
C GLU A 248 -13.93 15.54 4.43
N GLY A 249 -14.00 16.72 3.80
CA GLY A 249 -12.83 17.59 3.56
C GLY A 249 -12.03 17.27 2.29
N GLU A 250 -12.44 16.30 1.50
CA GLU A 250 -11.94 16.08 0.13
C GLU A 250 -12.96 16.61 -0.87
N LEU A 251 -12.49 17.28 -1.91
CA LEU A 251 -13.35 17.85 -2.98
C LEU A 251 -13.22 17.09 -4.29
N ASP A 252 -12.27 16.17 -4.37
CA ASP A 252 -11.84 15.55 -5.61
C ASP A 252 -11.99 14.02 -5.57
N PHE A 253 -11.80 13.43 -6.73
CA PHE A 253 -11.94 12.02 -7.09
C PHE A 253 -11.46 11.01 -6.06
N ALA A 254 -12.13 9.87 -6.04
CA ALA A 254 -11.68 8.65 -5.38
C ALA A 254 -10.29 8.23 -5.87
N TYR A 255 -9.24 8.68 -5.17
CA TYR A 255 -7.88 8.27 -5.49
C TYR A 255 -7.63 6.85 -4.97
N TRP A 256 -7.22 5.98 -5.88
CA TRP A 256 -6.75 4.63 -5.55
C TRP A 256 -5.53 4.29 -6.41
N ARG A 257 -4.50 3.74 -5.78
CA ARG A 257 -3.30 3.30 -6.48
C ARG A 257 -2.75 2.02 -5.87
N ASP A 258 -2.63 0.98 -6.70
CA ASP A 258 -1.78 -0.17 -6.37
C ASP A 258 -0.31 0.22 -6.55
N VAL A 259 0.46 0.12 -5.49
CA VAL A 259 1.92 0.36 -5.52
C VAL A 259 2.65 -0.98 -5.69
N GLY A 260 2.25 -1.75 -6.69
CA GLY A 260 2.74 -3.10 -6.97
C GLY A 260 4.07 -3.14 -7.73
N SER A 261 4.57 -2.03 -8.25
CA SER A 261 5.86 -1.92 -8.96
C SER A 261 6.66 -0.72 -8.46
N ILE A 262 7.96 -0.69 -8.78
CA ILE A 262 8.83 0.46 -8.46
C ILE A 262 8.29 1.74 -9.08
N ASP A 263 7.88 1.69 -10.34
CA ASP A 263 7.35 2.86 -11.04
C ASP A 263 6.07 3.38 -10.38
N SER A 264 5.10 2.49 -10.11
CA SER A 264 3.86 2.89 -9.43
C SER A 264 4.09 3.41 -8.00
N TYR A 265 5.09 2.86 -7.28
CA TYR A 265 5.48 3.34 -5.97
C TYR A 265 6.12 4.74 -6.05
N TRP A 266 7.00 4.99 -7.01
CA TRP A 266 7.58 6.31 -7.23
C TRP A 266 6.52 7.33 -7.65
N GLU A 267 5.68 7.00 -8.63
CA GLU A 267 4.59 7.86 -9.08
C GLU A 267 3.61 8.22 -7.96
N ALA A 268 3.27 7.24 -7.10
CA ALA A 268 2.42 7.49 -5.93
C ALA A 268 3.04 8.52 -4.97
N HIS A 269 4.38 8.57 -4.85
CA HIS A 269 5.06 9.62 -4.07
C HIS A 269 4.99 10.98 -4.77
N MET A 270 5.14 11.01 -6.09
CA MET A 270 5.04 12.26 -6.87
C MET A 270 3.60 12.81 -6.85
N ASP A 271 2.59 11.95 -6.78
CA ASP A 271 1.18 12.34 -6.63
C ASP A 271 0.87 13.10 -5.30
N LEU A 272 1.78 13.03 -4.30
CA LEU A 272 1.69 13.77 -3.04
C LEU A 272 2.17 15.22 -3.14
N LEU A 273 2.87 15.58 -4.21
CA LEU A 273 3.66 16.80 -4.31
C LEU A 273 2.94 17.91 -5.07
N GLY A 274 3.44 19.13 -4.87
CA GLY A 274 2.96 20.32 -5.57
C GLY A 274 1.77 21.01 -4.88
N LYS A 275 1.25 22.04 -5.54
CA LYS A 275 0.17 22.89 -5.00
C LYS A 275 -1.18 22.15 -4.90
N ASN A 276 -1.44 21.26 -5.84
CA ASN A 276 -2.68 20.48 -5.93
C ASN A 276 -2.30 18.99 -6.03
N PRO A 277 -1.91 18.34 -4.92
CA PRO A 277 -1.54 16.93 -4.95
C PRO A 277 -2.77 16.07 -5.26
N LYS A 278 -2.57 15.00 -6.04
CA LYS A 278 -3.66 14.06 -6.36
C LYS A 278 -4.12 13.28 -5.12
N PHE A 279 -3.21 13.08 -4.17
CA PHE A 279 -3.53 12.50 -2.87
C PHE A 279 -3.05 13.44 -1.76
N LYS A 280 -3.99 13.95 -0.96
CA LYS A 280 -3.70 14.89 0.14
C LYS A 280 -3.42 14.12 1.42
N LEU A 281 -2.23 14.26 1.99
CA LEU A 281 -1.91 13.67 3.30
C LEU A 281 -2.60 14.43 4.44
N GLN A 282 -2.79 15.73 4.28
CA GLN A 282 -3.39 16.60 5.29
C GLN A 282 -4.89 16.75 5.04
N ASN A 283 -5.69 16.14 5.91
CA ASN A 283 -7.12 16.36 6.00
C ASN A 283 -7.54 16.26 7.47
N PRO A 284 -7.83 17.39 8.16
CA PRO A 284 -8.23 17.36 9.56
C PRO A 284 -9.51 16.58 9.85
N LYS A 285 -10.37 16.41 8.85
CA LYS A 285 -11.63 15.65 8.95
C LYS A 285 -11.45 14.16 8.72
N TRP A 286 -10.35 13.78 8.04
CA TRP A 286 -9.94 12.41 7.80
C TRP A 286 -8.45 12.25 8.08
N PRO A 287 -8.03 12.34 9.36
CA PRO A 287 -6.62 12.34 9.74
C PRO A 287 -5.96 11.00 9.42
N LEU A 288 -4.71 11.04 8.99
CA LEU A 288 -3.88 9.87 8.80
C LEU A 288 -2.95 9.70 10.00
N HIS A 289 -3.19 8.64 10.76
CA HIS A 289 -2.36 8.23 11.89
C HIS A 289 -1.24 7.30 11.44
N THR A 290 -0.10 7.37 12.12
CA THR A 290 1.05 6.47 11.97
C THR A 290 1.91 6.49 13.21
N PHE A 291 2.91 5.62 13.30
CA PHE A 291 3.97 5.77 14.30
C PHE A 291 4.89 6.93 13.93
N TYR A 292 4.89 7.95 14.77
CA TYR A 292 5.77 9.10 14.64
C TYR A 292 6.90 9.03 15.69
N PRO A 293 8.17 8.84 15.29
CA PRO A 293 9.26 8.80 16.24
C PRO A 293 9.49 10.19 16.89
N PRO A 294 9.95 10.25 18.15
CA PRO A 294 10.24 11.52 18.83
C PRO A 294 11.52 12.12 18.24
N LEU A 295 11.38 12.88 17.18
CA LEU A 295 12.47 13.55 16.44
C LEU A 295 12.29 15.06 16.50
N PRO A 296 13.41 15.83 16.42
CA PRO A 296 13.31 17.28 16.28
C PRO A 296 12.69 17.66 14.94
N PRO A 297 12.19 18.88 14.78
CA PRO A 297 11.80 19.39 13.46
C PRO A 297 12.91 19.27 12.43
N ALA A 298 12.56 19.30 11.15
CA ALA A 298 13.54 19.41 10.09
C ALA A 298 14.28 20.76 10.20
N ASN A 299 15.59 20.76 9.99
CA ASN A 299 16.46 21.93 10.05
C ASN A 299 16.98 22.29 8.65
N PHE A 300 16.90 23.59 8.31
CA PHE A 300 17.39 24.16 7.06
C PHE A 300 18.40 25.23 7.40
N THR A 301 19.62 25.11 6.94
CA THR A 301 20.71 26.01 7.27
C THR A 301 21.53 26.34 6.02
N ASP A 302 21.66 27.60 5.72
CA ASP A 302 22.53 28.07 4.65
C ASP A 302 24.00 27.89 5.06
N THR A 303 24.85 27.70 4.08
CA THR A 303 26.32 27.68 4.27
C THR A 303 26.89 28.95 3.66
N ASP A 304 28.21 29.17 3.86
CA ASP A 304 28.87 30.32 3.28
C ASP A 304 28.84 30.36 1.74
N ASP A 305 28.74 29.17 1.13
CA ASP A 305 28.77 28.99 -0.33
C ASP A 305 27.37 28.78 -0.96
N ASN A 306 26.39 28.24 -0.21
CA ASN A 306 25.14 27.81 -0.78
C ASN A 306 23.95 28.08 0.16
N GLU A 307 22.77 28.45 -0.46
CA GLU A 307 21.51 28.55 0.24
C GLU A 307 20.79 27.19 0.26
N SER A 308 20.10 26.89 1.36
CA SER A 308 19.20 25.72 1.47
C SER A 308 17.88 26.01 0.78
N THR A 309 17.63 25.35 -0.34
CA THR A 309 16.41 25.56 -1.16
C THR A 309 15.54 24.31 -1.17
N VAL A 310 14.25 24.47 -0.84
CA VAL A 310 13.27 23.38 -0.92
C VAL A 310 12.06 23.84 -1.72
N SER A 311 11.70 23.08 -2.76
CA SER A 311 10.52 23.35 -3.58
C SER A 311 9.73 22.09 -3.89
N SER A 312 8.39 22.21 -3.87
CA SER A 312 7.45 21.12 -4.20
C SER A 312 7.79 19.75 -3.58
N SER A 313 8.25 19.75 -2.32
CA SER A 313 8.81 18.57 -1.65
C SER A 313 8.19 18.33 -0.29
N LEU A 314 8.25 17.08 0.20
CA LEU A 314 7.89 16.69 1.56
C LEU A 314 9.14 16.34 2.36
N ILE A 315 9.32 16.97 3.50
CA ILE A 315 10.50 16.77 4.37
C ILE A 315 10.00 16.33 5.75
N SER A 316 10.41 15.12 6.17
CA SER A 316 10.03 14.59 7.49
C SER A 316 10.92 15.12 8.61
N ALA A 317 10.50 14.89 9.87
CA ALA A 317 11.24 15.30 11.05
C ALA A 317 12.65 14.68 11.14
N GLY A 318 13.55 15.38 11.81
CA GLY A 318 14.94 14.97 12.01
C GLY A 318 15.83 15.13 10.78
N CYS A 319 15.32 15.66 9.67
CA CYS A 319 16.15 16.00 8.52
C CYS A 319 17.00 17.23 8.78
N SER A 320 18.20 17.24 8.21
CA SER A 320 19.12 18.39 8.24
C SER A 320 19.60 18.68 6.81
N ILE A 321 19.27 19.87 6.34
CA ILE A 321 19.56 20.35 4.99
C ILE A 321 20.51 21.53 5.11
N TYR A 322 21.76 21.34 4.70
CA TYR A 322 22.80 22.32 4.79
C TYR A 322 23.26 22.79 3.41
N GLY A 323 22.89 24.00 2.98
CA GLY A 323 23.27 24.54 1.67
C GLY A 323 22.90 23.64 0.48
N ALA A 324 21.83 22.84 0.61
CA ALA A 324 21.45 21.86 -0.38
C ALA A 324 20.13 22.24 -1.08
N THR A 325 19.95 21.78 -2.32
CA THR A 325 18.76 22.02 -3.13
C THR A 325 17.92 20.75 -3.20
N ILE A 326 16.67 20.81 -2.71
CA ILE A 326 15.69 19.73 -2.74
C ILE A 326 14.52 20.15 -3.63
N ASN A 327 14.27 19.43 -4.71
CA ASN A 327 13.19 19.73 -5.62
C ASN A 327 12.37 18.48 -5.92
N HIS A 328 11.03 18.65 -5.93
CA HIS A 328 10.08 17.60 -6.31
C HIS A 328 10.38 16.22 -5.70
N SER A 329 10.67 16.19 -4.39
CA SER A 329 11.21 15.01 -3.71
C SER A 329 10.53 14.74 -2.37
N VAL A 330 10.61 13.49 -1.91
CA VAL A 330 10.08 13.06 -0.61
C VAL A 330 11.23 12.55 0.25
N LEU A 331 11.48 13.20 1.37
CA LEU A 331 12.50 12.83 2.35
C LEU A 331 11.83 12.29 3.62
N GLY A 332 12.12 11.04 3.94
CA GLY A 332 11.75 10.39 5.20
C GLY A 332 12.59 10.89 6.37
N PHE A 333 12.44 10.26 7.53
CA PHE A 333 13.08 10.70 8.76
C PHE A 333 14.62 10.68 8.69
N ARG A 334 15.27 11.69 9.30
CA ARG A 334 16.74 11.74 9.50
C ARG A 334 17.55 11.65 8.20
N VAL A 335 17.16 12.38 7.18
CA VAL A 335 17.99 12.57 5.99
C VAL A 335 18.92 13.76 6.23
N PHE A 336 20.23 13.56 5.99
CA PHE A 336 21.24 14.59 6.01
C PHE A 336 21.68 14.91 4.58
N ALA A 337 21.42 16.12 4.11
CA ALA A 337 21.90 16.62 2.84
C ALA A 337 22.94 17.71 3.07
N ASN A 338 24.17 17.44 2.65
CA ASN A 338 25.31 18.34 2.87
C ASN A 338 25.43 19.39 1.76
N ASP A 339 26.27 20.37 2.02
CA ASP A 339 26.54 21.56 1.22
C ASP A 339 26.68 21.28 -0.28
N GLY A 340 25.92 22.03 -1.10
CA GLY A 340 25.88 21.88 -2.55
C GLY A 340 25.22 20.59 -3.07
N ALA A 341 24.64 19.73 -2.21
CA ALA A 341 23.92 18.55 -2.65
C ALA A 341 22.63 18.93 -3.39
N GLN A 342 22.28 18.16 -4.42
CA GLN A 342 21.10 18.36 -5.26
C GLN A 342 20.25 17.08 -5.29
N ILE A 343 18.99 17.16 -4.89
CA ILE A 343 18.04 16.03 -4.88
C ILE A 343 16.80 16.44 -5.66
N ASP A 344 16.57 15.78 -6.80
CA ASP A 344 15.50 16.10 -7.73
C ASP A 344 14.67 14.86 -8.07
N GLY A 345 13.33 14.96 -8.03
CA GLY A 345 12.40 13.89 -8.41
C GLY A 345 12.61 12.58 -7.63
N SER A 346 13.09 12.65 -6.38
CA SER A 346 13.64 11.48 -5.69
C SER A 346 12.88 11.16 -4.39
N VAL A 347 12.97 9.89 -3.97
CA VAL A 347 12.40 9.40 -2.71
C VAL A 347 13.52 8.85 -1.83
N LEU A 348 13.80 9.53 -0.73
CA LEU A 348 14.76 9.10 0.28
C LEU A 348 13.99 8.57 1.50
N ILE A 349 14.02 7.27 1.71
CA ILE A 349 13.15 6.59 2.70
C ILE A 349 13.55 6.97 4.14
N GLY A 350 14.79 7.36 4.38
CA GLY A 350 15.24 7.90 5.65
C GLY A 350 16.59 7.36 6.14
N ASP A 351 17.12 8.00 7.18
CA ASP A 351 18.45 7.65 7.73
C ASP A 351 19.57 7.72 6.66
N ASN A 352 19.43 8.59 5.66
CA ASN A 352 20.38 8.71 4.55
C ASN A 352 21.36 9.85 4.79
N ILE A 353 22.59 9.68 4.29
CA ILE A 353 23.65 10.71 4.33
C ILE A 353 24.04 11.03 2.89
N ILE A 354 23.77 12.25 2.46
CA ILE A 354 24.09 12.73 1.11
C ILE A 354 25.30 13.65 1.21
N GLY A 355 26.40 13.25 0.59
CA GLY A 355 27.68 13.95 0.64
C GLY A 355 27.66 15.32 -0.04
N LYS A 356 28.63 16.16 0.30
CA LYS A 356 28.82 17.51 -0.29
C LYS A 356 28.88 17.43 -1.82
N GLY A 357 28.09 18.27 -2.51
CA GLY A 357 28.04 18.34 -3.97
C GLY A 357 27.47 17.11 -4.68
N ALA A 358 26.95 16.12 -3.97
CA ALA A 358 26.32 14.95 -4.58
C ALA A 358 25.02 15.31 -5.32
N LYS A 359 24.75 14.62 -6.42
CA LYS A 359 23.56 14.89 -7.26
C LYS A 359 22.74 13.62 -7.49
N LEU A 360 21.46 13.68 -7.13
CA LEU A 360 20.52 12.59 -7.23
C LEU A 360 19.31 13.01 -8.05
N ARG A 361 18.90 12.22 -9.04
CA ARG A 361 17.71 12.47 -9.85
C ARG A 361 16.95 11.18 -10.14
N ASN A 362 15.63 11.21 -9.91
CA ASN A 362 14.73 10.08 -10.18
C ASN A 362 15.25 8.77 -9.53
N VAL A 363 15.62 8.85 -8.25
CA VAL A 363 16.14 7.72 -7.48
C VAL A 363 15.26 7.43 -6.26
N ILE A 364 15.25 6.19 -5.83
CA ILE A 364 14.71 5.77 -4.54
C ILE A 364 15.89 5.25 -3.72
N LEU A 365 16.22 5.94 -2.63
CA LEU A 365 17.20 5.45 -1.65
C LEU A 365 16.47 4.81 -0.47
N ASP A 366 16.71 3.53 -0.23
CA ASP A 366 16.22 2.89 0.99
C ASP A 366 16.98 3.39 2.22
N ARG A 367 16.67 2.92 3.41
CA ARG A 367 17.23 3.43 4.67
C ARG A 367 18.72 3.14 4.78
N TYR A 368 19.42 4.04 5.47
CA TYR A 368 20.84 3.92 5.78
C TYR A 368 21.76 3.90 4.55
N VAL A 369 21.35 4.53 3.45
CA VAL A 369 22.21 4.71 2.28
C VAL A 369 23.13 5.91 2.51
N GLU A 370 24.42 5.72 2.25
CA GLU A 370 25.44 6.78 2.27
C GLU A 370 25.89 7.08 0.84
N VAL A 371 25.90 8.35 0.47
CA VAL A 371 26.35 8.82 -0.85
C VAL A 371 27.60 9.68 -0.66
N ALA A 372 28.69 9.32 -1.32
CA ALA A 372 29.96 10.04 -1.24
C ALA A 372 29.87 11.47 -1.80
N PRO A 373 30.78 12.38 -1.39
CA PRO A 373 30.87 13.72 -1.96
C PRO A 373 31.03 13.68 -3.50
N ASN A 374 30.34 14.61 -4.19
CA ASN A 374 30.38 14.79 -5.65
C ASN A 374 29.91 13.56 -6.46
N PHE A 375 29.35 12.55 -5.83
CA PHE A 375 28.78 11.40 -6.51
C PHE A 375 27.50 11.81 -7.26
N THR A 376 27.30 11.27 -8.46
CA THR A 376 26.11 11.55 -9.28
C THR A 376 25.36 10.27 -9.61
N LEU A 377 24.00 10.29 -9.51
CA LEU A 377 23.14 9.19 -9.88
C LEU A 377 21.87 9.71 -10.55
N GLY A 378 21.48 9.08 -11.69
CA GLY A 378 20.30 9.48 -12.45
C GLY A 378 20.53 10.65 -13.43
N TYR A 379 21.78 11.03 -13.68
CA TYR A 379 22.15 12.11 -14.62
C TYR A 379 22.87 11.60 -15.87
N ASP A 380 23.62 10.51 -15.74
CA ASP A 380 24.46 9.96 -16.80
C ASP A 380 24.16 8.46 -16.92
N LYS A 381 23.42 8.10 -17.97
CA LYS A 381 22.99 6.72 -18.17
C LYS A 381 24.15 5.74 -18.26
N GLN A 382 25.28 6.14 -18.87
CA GLN A 382 26.43 5.24 -19.01
C GLN A 382 27.08 4.94 -17.66
N LYS A 383 27.29 5.96 -16.83
CA LYS A 383 27.83 5.79 -15.45
C LYS A 383 26.86 5.02 -14.57
N ASP A 384 25.57 5.29 -14.70
CA ASP A 384 24.53 4.55 -13.98
C ASP A 384 24.51 3.07 -14.40
N ASP A 385 24.69 2.78 -15.71
CA ASP A 385 24.76 1.40 -16.22
C ASP A 385 26.03 0.69 -15.72
N GLU A 386 27.18 1.36 -15.65
CA GLU A 386 28.41 0.83 -15.05
C GLU A 386 28.18 0.45 -13.56
N LEU A 387 27.52 1.33 -12.80
CA LEU A 387 27.17 1.06 -11.40
C LEU A 387 26.27 -0.16 -11.24
N LEU A 388 25.24 -0.25 -12.08
CA LEU A 388 24.24 -1.34 -12.06
C LEU A 388 24.83 -2.70 -12.46
N ASN A 389 25.81 -2.69 -13.38
CA ASN A 389 26.47 -3.90 -13.86
C ASN A 389 27.62 -4.39 -12.95
N ASP A 390 28.01 -3.60 -11.94
CA ASP A 390 29.03 -4.04 -10.97
C ASP A 390 28.46 -5.20 -10.12
N PRO A 391 29.12 -6.36 -10.09
CA PRO A 391 28.72 -7.51 -9.29
C PRO A 391 28.52 -7.23 -7.79
N LYS A 392 29.13 -6.18 -7.26
CA LYS A 392 28.97 -5.73 -5.87
C LYS A 392 27.60 -5.08 -5.62
N ASN A 393 26.98 -4.56 -6.67
CA ASN A 393 25.74 -3.77 -6.63
C ASN A 393 24.51 -4.54 -7.10
N LYS A 394 24.49 -5.87 -6.99
CA LYS A 394 23.42 -6.77 -7.51
C LYS A 394 22.01 -6.41 -7.09
N LEU A 395 21.84 -5.69 -6.00
CA LEU A 395 20.54 -5.26 -5.50
C LEU A 395 20.15 -3.83 -5.91
N ILE A 396 21.05 -3.09 -6.58
CA ILE A 396 20.68 -1.81 -7.19
C ILE A 396 19.99 -2.14 -8.51
N VAL A 397 18.78 -1.63 -8.71
CA VAL A 397 17.99 -1.94 -9.91
C VAL A 397 17.49 -0.68 -10.57
N ARG A 398 17.22 -0.75 -11.86
CA ARG A 398 16.51 0.30 -12.60
C ARG A 398 15.16 -0.23 -13.06
N SER A 399 14.11 0.55 -12.82
CA SER A 399 12.75 0.25 -13.28
C SER A 399 12.60 0.44 -14.81
N ALA A 400 11.44 0.05 -15.34
CA ALA A 400 11.11 0.24 -16.76
C ALA A 400 11.10 1.73 -17.15
N ASN A 401 10.66 2.62 -16.26
CA ASN A 401 10.62 4.07 -16.49
C ASN A 401 11.94 4.79 -16.09
N GLY A 402 12.99 4.05 -15.74
CA GLY A 402 14.32 4.58 -15.49
C GLY A 402 14.58 4.99 -14.03
N ILE A 403 13.70 4.70 -13.08
CA ILE A 403 13.91 4.98 -11.66
C ILE A 403 14.94 4.02 -11.10
N ILE A 404 16.01 4.56 -10.49
CA ILE A 404 17.07 3.75 -9.88
C ILE A 404 16.75 3.54 -8.40
N VAL A 405 16.74 2.29 -7.94
CA VAL A 405 16.49 1.94 -6.55
C VAL A 405 17.73 1.39 -5.90
N VAL A 406 18.11 2.00 -4.79
CA VAL A 406 19.29 1.63 -4.01
C VAL A 406 18.84 0.94 -2.72
N PRO A 407 19.32 -0.28 -2.42
CA PRO A 407 18.92 -1.05 -1.25
C PRO A 407 19.46 -0.45 0.05
N GLN A 408 18.93 -0.95 1.20
CA GLN A 408 19.38 -0.58 2.53
C GLN A 408 20.90 -0.80 2.70
N HIS A 409 21.52 0.12 3.49
CA HIS A 409 22.92 0.05 3.88
C HIS A 409 23.93 0.14 2.72
N ALA A 410 23.49 0.51 1.53
CA ALA A 410 24.41 0.71 0.41
C ALA A 410 25.29 1.95 0.63
N ARG A 411 26.52 1.88 0.14
CA ARG A 411 27.48 2.98 0.13
C ARG A 411 27.89 3.27 -1.31
N LEU A 412 27.52 4.45 -1.80
CA LEU A 412 27.71 4.84 -3.20
C LEU A 412 28.92 5.78 -3.34
N GLY A 413 29.84 5.43 -4.21
CA GLY A 413 31.00 6.26 -4.56
C GLY A 413 32.16 6.25 -3.54
N PHE A 414 32.19 5.23 -2.65
CA PHE A 414 33.25 5.04 -1.67
C PHE A 414 34.25 4.00 -2.12
#